data_99e55a3434f2541ff9b183ea3b247ba1
#
_entry.id   99e55a3434f2541ff9b183ea3b247ba1
#
_cell.length_a   1.000
_cell.length_b   1.000
_cell.length_c   1.000
_cell.angle_alpha   90.00
_cell.angle_beta   90.00
_cell.angle_gamma   90.00
#
_symmetry.space_group_name_H-M   'P 1'
#
loop_
_entity.id
_entity.type
_entity.pdbx_description
1 polymer ?
#
loop_
_entity_poly.entity_id
_entity_poly.type
_entity_poly.pdbx_seq_one_letter_code
_entity_poly.pdbx_strand_id
1 'polypeptide(L)'
;MFVSKLYTDNWTGNRNEENFIENPNLRQIERAIFKLDGKIRTLVSLEADDDSYMMIGGGNSGFSGEYVVTATLDNYNFYSLLHQPNYDISKLYHSYKTVISLIKLSEMLKKQKNNADSQKDKIIVVTPKLSRSEPIKKLVVGGQLGNYPSQMCVNLRQCLIAAITFAESGELEPLFTWEEDESLVTA
;
A
#
# COMPACT_ATOMS: atom_id res chain seq x y z
N MET A 1 13.54 12.28 -8.09
CA MET A 1 12.21 11.73 -7.84
C MET A 1 11.58 11.42 -9.17
N PHE A 2 11.06 10.23 -9.39
CA PHE A 2 10.44 9.79 -10.62
C PHE A 2 9.00 10.30 -10.75
N VAL A 3 8.23 10.22 -9.66
CA VAL A 3 6.84 10.70 -9.62
C VAL A 3 6.79 12.22 -9.70
N SER A 4 5.99 12.74 -10.65
CA SER A 4 5.77 14.17 -10.89
C SER A 4 4.47 14.70 -10.26
N LYS A 5 3.49 13.81 -9.98
CA LYS A 5 2.20 14.22 -9.42
C LYS A 5 1.77 13.26 -8.31
N LEU A 6 1.19 13.83 -7.26
CA LEU A 6 0.51 13.12 -6.17
C LEU A 6 -0.95 13.57 -6.14
N TYR A 7 -1.84 12.64 -6.38
CA TYR A 7 -3.28 12.84 -6.24
C TYR A 7 -3.80 12.20 -4.95
N THR A 8 -4.78 12.84 -4.31
CA THR A 8 -5.54 12.27 -3.19
C THR A 8 -7.01 12.64 -3.33
N ASP A 9 -7.89 11.72 -3.01
CA ASP A 9 -9.32 11.98 -2.86
C ASP A 9 -9.64 12.56 -1.48
N ASN A 10 -10.78 13.25 -1.39
CA ASN A 10 -11.35 13.76 -0.14
C ASN A 10 -12.88 13.77 -0.24
N TRP A 11 -13.52 12.74 0.26
CA TRP A 11 -14.95 12.54 0.15
C TRP A 11 -15.73 13.29 1.24
N THR A 12 -16.62 14.18 0.83
CA THR A 12 -17.58 14.88 1.69
C THR A 12 -19.00 14.48 1.27
N GLY A 13 -19.54 13.47 1.94
CA GLY A 13 -20.78 12.82 1.48
C GLY A 13 -20.59 12.13 0.13
N ASN A 14 -21.34 12.54 -0.90
CA ASN A 14 -21.25 11.99 -2.24
C ASN A 14 -20.34 12.77 -3.20
N ARG A 15 -19.63 13.78 -2.69
CA ARG A 15 -18.75 14.64 -3.48
C ARG A 15 -17.30 14.34 -3.15
N ASN A 16 -16.49 14.11 -4.21
CA ASN A 16 -15.03 14.04 -4.10
C ASN A 16 -14.43 15.43 -4.35
N GLU A 17 -13.64 15.90 -3.39
CA GLU A 17 -12.78 17.08 -3.53
C GLU A 17 -11.35 16.59 -3.75
N GLU A 18 -10.94 16.61 -5.01
CA GLU A 18 -9.62 16.13 -5.42
C GLU A 18 -8.54 17.12 -4.99
N ASN A 19 -7.40 16.60 -4.56
CA ASN A 19 -6.25 17.39 -4.21
C ASN A 19 -5.01 16.87 -4.95
N PHE A 20 -4.30 17.80 -5.62
CA PHE A 20 -3.11 17.51 -6.41
C PHE A 20 -1.90 18.23 -5.84
N ILE A 21 -0.76 17.56 -5.85
CA ILE A 21 0.54 18.13 -5.52
C ILE A 21 1.48 17.82 -6.68
N GLU A 22 1.99 18.86 -7.32
CA GLU A 22 3.03 18.72 -8.34
C GLU A 22 4.41 18.58 -7.69
N ASN A 23 5.26 17.73 -8.25
CA ASN A 23 6.61 17.44 -7.76
C ASN A 23 6.63 17.12 -6.25
N PRO A 24 5.86 16.12 -5.80
CA PRO A 24 5.76 15.79 -4.39
C PRO A 24 7.10 15.30 -3.85
N ASN A 25 7.41 15.63 -2.59
CA ASN A 25 8.51 14.99 -1.90
C ASN A 25 8.03 13.74 -1.13
N LEU A 26 8.96 12.87 -0.72
CA LEU A 26 8.64 11.61 -0.03
C LEU A 26 7.77 11.82 1.22
N ARG A 27 8.01 12.90 2.00
CA ARG A 27 7.21 13.18 3.19
C ARG A 27 5.75 13.52 2.88
N GLN A 28 5.48 14.12 1.70
CA GLN A 28 4.12 14.40 1.25
C GLN A 28 3.43 13.10 0.84
N ILE A 29 4.13 12.22 0.14
CA ILE A 29 3.64 10.89 -0.24
C ILE A 29 3.33 10.06 1.01
N GLU A 30 4.28 9.94 1.93
CA GLU A 30 4.07 9.24 3.19
C GLU A 30 2.85 9.77 3.95
N ARG A 31 2.73 11.09 4.09
CA ARG A 31 1.59 11.71 4.79
C ARG A 31 0.26 11.44 4.10
N ALA A 32 0.23 11.40 2.77
CA ALA A 32 -0.96 11.06 2.02
C ALA A 32 -1.42 9.62 2.33
N ILE A 33 -0.49 8.66 2.29
CA ILE A 33 -0.77 7.25 2.61
C ILE A 33 -1.19 7.08 4.07
N PHE A 34 -0.53 7.75 5.02
CA PHE A 34 -0.94 7.72 6.43
C PHE A 34 -2.35 8.27 6.70
N LYS A 35 -2.84 9.15 5.85
CA LYS A 35 -4.17 9.73 5.98
C LYS A 35 -5.29 8.90 5.37
N LEU A 36 -4.96 7.82 4.65
CA LEU A 36 -5.97 6.88 4.17
C LEU A 36 -6.72 6.28 5.35
N ASP A 37 -8.04 6.44 5.36
CA ASP A 37 -8.92 6.03 6.46
C ASP A 37 -10.07 5.12 5.99
N GLY A 38 -10.17 4.87 4.68
CA GLY A 38 -11.22 4.07 4.06
C GLY A 38 -12.62 4.69 4.14
N LYS A 39 -12.72 6.00 4.40
CA LYS A 39 -13.99 6.74 4.54
C LYS A 39 -13.98 8.05 3.77
N ILE A 40 -13.14 8.98 4.20
CA ILE A 40 -12.99 10.31 3.60
C ILE A 40 -11.83 10.31 2.61
N ARG A 41 -10.73 9.65 2.97
CA ARG A 41 -9.55 9.48 2.14
C ARG A 41 -9.38 8.02 1.83
N THR A 42 -9.62 7.69 0.57
CA THR A 42 -9.73 6.28 0.14
C THR A 42 -8.79 5.94 -1.00
N LEU A 43 -8.14 6.97 -1.60
CA LEU A 43 -7.21 6.79 -2.72
C LEU A 43 -6.03 7.77 -2.62
N VAL A 44 -4.85 7.24 -2.89
CA VAL A 44 -3.63 7.99 -3.25
C VAL A 44 -3.19 7.48 -4.61
N SER A 45 -2.95 8.37 -5.57
CA SER A 45 -2.30 8.05 -6.84
C SER A 45 -0.96 8.77 -6.93
N LEU A 46 0.06 8.05 -7.35
CA LEU A 46 1.40 8.53 -7.65
C LEU A 46 1.57 8.41 -9.16
N GLU A 47 1.74 9.53 -9.86
CA GLU A 47 1.78 9.57 -11.33
C GLU A 47 3.11 10.13 -11.82
N ALA A 48 3.65 9.53 -12.86
CA ALA A 48 4.82 10.02 -13.59
C ALA A 48 4.44 10.58 -14.96
N ASP A 49 5.40 11.22 -15.62
CA ASP A 49 5.15 11.88 -16.91
C ASP A 49 5.13 10.90 -18.11
N ASP A 50 5.49 9.62 -17.88
CA ASP A 50 5.58 8.55 -18.89
C ASP A 50 4.37 7.59 -18.86
N ASP A 51 3.23 8.05 -18.36
CA ASP A 51 1.98 7.29 -18.19
C ASP A 51 2.06 6.15 -17.16
N SER A 52 3.16 6.00 -16.44
CA SER A 52 3.25 5.07 -15.33
C SER A 52 2.62 5.67 -14.07
N TYR A 53 1.94 4.83 -13.30
CA TYR A 53 1.35 5.25 -12.03
C TYR A 53 1.19 4.11 -11.03
N MET A 54 1.06 4.49 -9.76
CA MET A 54 0.74 3.58 -8.67
C MET A 54 -0.47 4.10 -7.89
N MET A 55 -1.46 3.25 -7.69
CA MET A 55 -2.65 3.55 -6.87
C MET A 55 -2.60 2.79 -5.56
N ILE A 56 -2.99 3.46 -4.49
CA ILE A 56 -3.02 2.93 -3.13
C ILE A 56 -4.37 3.26 -2.53
N GLY A 57 -5.11 2.24 -2.11
CA GLY A 57 -6.40 2.42 -1.47
C GLY A 57 -6.55 1.65 -0.16
N GLY A 58 -7.63 1.87 0.58
CA GLY A 58 -7.90 1.22 1.86
C GLY A 58 -7.59 2.07 3.08
N GLY A 59 -6.87 1.55 4.07
CA GLY A 59 -6.48 2.30 5.28
C GLY A 59 -7.52 2.29 6.41
N ASN A 60 -8.49 1.38 6.39
CA ASN A 60 -9.68 1.38 7.27
C ASN A 60 -9.40 1.38 8.79
N SER A 61 -8.19 1.16 9.23
CA SER A 61 -7.85 0.99 10.65
C SER A 61 -6.54 1.69 11.07
N GLY A 62 -6.12 2.73 10.35
CA GLY A 62 -4.87 3.43 10.65
C GLY A 62 -3.65 2.50 10.53
N PHE A 63 -2.74 2.47 11.54
CA PHE A 63 -1.52 1.66 11.49
C PHE A 63 -1.72 0.15 11.39
N SER A 64 -2.88 -0.36 11.76
CA SER A 64 -3.28 -1.76 11.54
C SER A 64 -4.11 -1.94 10.28
N GLY A 65 -4.23 -0.90 9.47
CA GLY A 65 -5.01 -0.87 8.24
C GLY A 65 -4.49 -1.84 7.19
N GLU A 66 -5.40 -2.18 6.31
CA GLU A 66 -5.14 -2.98 5.14
C GLU A 66 -5.21 -2.08 3.91
N TYR A 67 -4.28 -2.29 3.00
CA TYR A 67 -4.13 -1.48 1.80
C TYR A 67 -4.10 -2.38 0.59
N VAL A 68 -4.64 -1.90 -0.51
CA VAL A 68 -4.45 -2.46 -1.85
C VAL A 68 -3.53 -1.54 -2.61
N VAL A 69 -2.51 -2.11 -3.24
CA VAL A 69 -1.54 -1.38 -4.04
C VAL A 69 -1.52 -1.98 -5.43
N THR A 70 -1.83 -1.17 -6.43
CA THR A 70 -1.74 -1.53 -7.84
C THR A 70 -0.83 -0.55 -8.57
N ALA A 71 -0.13 -1.00 -9.58
CA ALA A 71 0.76 -0.16 -10.38
C ALA A 71 0.76 -0.57 -11.85
N THR A 72 1.10 0.37 -12.71
CA THR A 72 1.44 0.12 -14.10
C THR A 72 2.69 0.90 -14.46
N LEU A 73 3.54 0.31 -15.30
CA LEU A 73 4.77 0.95 -15.77
C LEU A 73 4.66 1.47 -17.22
N ASP A 74 3.57 1.14 -17.89
CA ASP A 74 3.38 1.41 -19.32
C ASP A 74 1.91 1.70 -19.70
N ASN A 75 1.03 1.79 -18.69
CA ASN A 75 -0.42 1.94 -18.82
C ASN A 75 -1.14 0.80 -19.56
N TYR A 76 -0.47 -0.34 -19.76
CA TYR A 76 -1.03 -1.53 -20.40
C TYR A 76 -1.01 -2.74 -19.48
N ASN A 77 0.11 -2.96 -18.80
CA ASN A 77 0.29 -4.07 -17.88
C ASN A 77 0.07 -3.58 -16.44
N PHE A 78 -0.88 -4.20 -15.75
CA PHE A 78 -1.24 -3.84 -14.37
C PHE A 78 -0.72 -4.88 -13.40
N TYR A 79 -0.17 -4.42 -12.29
CA TYR A 79 0.43 -5.27 -11.26
C TYR A 79 -0.23 -5.00 -9.92
N SER A 80 -0.57 -6.05 -9.20
CA SER A 80 -1.10 -6.01 -7.83
C SER A 80 -0.06 -6.50 -6.84
N LEU A 81 0.21 -5.72 -5.79
CA LEU A 81 1.13 -6.10 -4.72
C LEU A 81 0.51 -7.19 -3.85
N LEU A 82 1.23 -8.30 -3.67
CA LEU A 82 0.78 -9.39 -2.81
C LEU A 82 1.32 -9.28 -1.39
N HIS A 83 0.51 -9.69 -0.43
CA HIS A 83 0.88 -9.72 0.98
C HIS A 83 2.00 -10.72 1.24
N GLN A 84 3.09 -10.24 1.83
CA GLN A 84 4.21 -11.06 2.28
C GLN A 84 4.39 -10.89 3.78
N PRO A 85 4.14 -11.93 4.60
CA PRO A 85 4.30 -11.83 6.04
C PRO A 85 5.75 -11.69 6.48
N ASN A 86 6.69 -12.25 5.70
CA ASN A 86 8.11 -12.29 6.01
C ASN A 86 8.93 -11.77 4.83
N TYR A 87 9.54 -10.61 4.97
CA TYR A 87 10.52 -10.06 4.02
C TYR A 87 11.70 -9.45 4.76
N ASP A 88 12.87 -9.56 4.18
CA ASP A 88 14.13 -9.13 4.80
C ASP A 88 14.39 -7.65 4.55
N ILE A 89 14.10 -6.82 5.55
CA ILE A 89 14.27 -5.37 5.50
C ILE A 89 15.74 -4.96 5.36
N SER A 90 16.69 -5.82 5.75
CA SER A 90 18.12 -5.49 5.65
C SER A 90 18.57 -5.32 4.20
N LYS A 91 17.81 -5.87 3.26
CA LYS A 91 18.02 -5.75 1.82
C LYS A 91 17.46 -4.47 1.20
N LEU A 92 16.68 -3.71 1.96
CA LEU A 92 16.18 -2.41 1.49
C LEU A 92 17.32 -1.42 1.34
N TYR A 93 17.38 -0.74 0.21
CA TYR A 93 18.39 0.26 -0.11
C TYR A 93 18.47 1.40 0.90
N HIS A 94 19.59 2.08 0.95
CA HIS A 94 19.91 3.15 1.92
C HIS A 94 18.94 4.35 1.94
N SER A 95 18.19 4.58 0.86
CA SER A 95 17.19 5.65 0.72
C SER A 95 16.06 5.56 1.73
N TYR A 96 15.74 4.38 2.21
CA TYR A 96 14.61 4.12 3.12
C TYR A 96 14.86 4.43 4.60
N LYS A 97 15.97 5.05 4.95
CA LYS A 97 16.30 5.37 6.37
C LYS A 97 15.18 6.14 7.06
N THR A 98 14.51 7.04 6.34
CA THR A 98 13.41 7.85 6.90
C THR A 98 12.17 7.00 7.15
N VAL A 99 11.79 6.14 6.19
CA VAL A 99 10.63 5.22 6.32
C VAL A 99 10.87 4.21 7.43
N ILE A 100 12.06 3.61 7.46
CA ILE A 100 12.44 2.68 8.53
C ILE A 100 12.37 3.37 9.90
N SER A 101 12.76 4.65 10.00
CA SER A 101 12.65 5.41 11.24
C SER A 101 11.21 5.63 11.68
N LEU A 102 10.31 5.96 10.75
CA LEU A 102 8.88 6.13 11.03
C LEU A 102 8.20 4.81 11.39
N ILE A 103 8.54 3.73 10.68
CA ILE A 103 8.05 2.38 10.97
C ILE A 103 8.53 1.94 12.35
N LYS A 104 9.82 2.11 12.68
CA LYS A 104 10.35 1.80 14.01
C LYS A 104 9.66 2.62 15.10
N LEU A 105 9.42 3.90 14.87
CA LEU A 105 8.70 4.75 15.82
C LEU A 105 7.27 4.24 16.03
N SER A 106 6.57 3.85 14.98
CA SER A 106 5.22 3.27 15.07
C SER A 106 5.19 1.93 15.82
N GLU A 107 6.20 1.09 15.63
CA GLU A 107 6.38 -0.18 16.36
C GLU A 107 6.71 0.05 17.84
N MET A 108 7.52 1.06 18.15
CA MET A 108 7.81 1.44 19.54
C MET A 108 6.56 1.96 20.26
N LEU A 109 5.73 2.75 19.58
CA LEU A 109 4.46 3.23 20.13
C LEU A 109 3.45 2.08 20.33
N LYS A 110 3.44 1.06 19.45
CA LYS A 110 2.64 -0.16 19.63
C LYS A 110 3.12 -0.99 20.82
N LYS A 111 4.44 -1.14 21.02
CA LYS A 111 5.00 -1.88 22.17
C LYS A 111 4.65 -1.22 23.50
N GLN A 112 4.58 0.11 23.57
CA GLN A 112 4.14 0.81 24.77
C GLN A 112 2.65 0.57 25.09
N LYS A 113 1.80 0.37 24.07
CA LYS A 113 0.38 0.04 24.25
C LYS A 113 0.13 -1.43 24.62
N ASN A 114 0.96 -2.37 24.13
CA ASN A 114 0.79 -3.81 24.30
C ASN A 114 1.45 -4.39 25.56
N ASN A 115 2.17 -3.57 26.34
CA ASN A 115 2.65 -4.02 27.68
C ASN A 115 1.52 -4.16 28.72
N ALA A 116 0.26 -4.01 28.30
CA ALA A 116 -0.92 -4.24 29.12
C ALA A 116 -1.60 -5.63 28.87
N ASP A 117 -1.25 -6.34 27.78
CA ASP A 117 -1.86 -7.65 27.48
C ASP A 117 -0.81 -8.62 26.92
N SER A 118 -0.35 -9.51 27.81
CA SER A 118 0.55 -10.60 27.42
C SER A 118 -0.25 -11.80 26.95
N GLN A 119 -0.23 -12.10 25.64
CA GLN A 119 -0.54 -13.45 25.15
C GLN A 119 0.46 -13.88 24.08
N LYS A 120 1.00 -15.09 24.30
CA LYS A 120 2.06 -15.76 23.54
C LYS A 120 1.63 -16.02 22.09
N ASP A 121 2.38 -15.47 21.13
CA ASP A 121 2.27 -15.85 19.73
C ASP A 121 2.96 -17.20 19.49
N LYS A 122 2.13 -18.22 19.22
CA LYS A 122 2.58 -19.49 18.64
C LYS A 122 2.84 -19.27 17.15
N ILE A 123 4.07 -19.55 16.72
CA ILE A 123 4.41 -19.64 15.30
C ILE A 123 3.68 -20.85 14.71
N ILE A 124 2.67 -20.61 13.92
CA ILE A 124 1.99 -21.65 13.14
C ILE A 124 2.63 -21.64 11.75
N VAL A 125 3.44 -22.67 11.47
CA VAL A 125 3.91 -22.94 10.11
C VAL A 125 2.75 -23.59 9.36
N VAL A 126 2.09 -22.86 8.47
CA VAL A 126 1.05 -23.38 7.59
C VAL A 126 1.67 -23.70 6.23
N THR A 127 1.77 -24.98 5.92
CA THR A 127 2.06 -25.46 4.57
C THR A 127 0.86 -25.15 3.67
N PRO A 128 1.06 -24.64 2.44
CA PRO A 128 -0.04 -24.32 1.54
C PRO A 128 -0.72 -25.61 1.08
N LYS A 129 -1.98 -25.81 1.49
CA LYS A 129 -2.89 -26.78 0.88
C LYS A 129 -3.70 -26.07 -0.20
N LEU A 130 -3.61 -26.58 -1.41
CA LEU A 130 -4.43 -26.21 -2.57
C LEU A 130 -5.91 -26.27 -2.23
N SER A 131 -6.71 -25.32 -2.76
CA SER A 131 -8.16 -25.23 -2.77
C SER A 131 -8.87 -24.95 -1.44
N ARG A 132 -8.83 -23.70 -0.99
CA ARG A 132 -9.94 -23.01 -0.32
C ARG A 132 -10.08 -21.66 -1.00
N SER A 133 -11.31 -21.24 -1.31
CA SER A 133 -11.60 -19.88 -1.74
C SER A 133 -10.91 -18.92 -0.78
N GLU A 134 -9.97 -18.12 -1.28
CA GLU A 134 -9.22 -17.16 -0.45
C GLU A 134 -10.20 -16.24 0.28
N PRO A 135 -9.97 -15.93 1.54
CA PRO A 135 -10.83 -15.01 2.26
C PRO A 135 -10.85 -13.66 1.56
N ILE A 136 -12.05 -13.13 1.34
CA ILE A 136 -12.26 -11.84 0.70
C ILE A 136 -12.36 -10.76 1.78
N LYS A 137 -11.67 -9.64 1.57
CA LYS A 137 -11.73 -8.44 2.40
C LYS A 137 -12.47 -7.32 1.68
N LYS A 138 -13.21 -6.53 2.44
CA LYS A 138 -13.94 -5.37 1.92
C LYS A 138 -13.17 -4.11 2.26
N LEU A 139 -12.71 -3.40 1.24
CA LEU A 139 -12.00 -2.13 1.37
C LEU A 139 -12.66 -1.07 0.50
N VAL A 140 -12.58 0.19 0.94
CA VAL A 140 -13.02 1.32 0.13
C VAL A 140 -11.81 1.90 -0.58
N VAL A 141 -11.85 1.92 -1.91
CA VAL A 141 -10.80 2.46 -2.78
C VAL A 141 -11.46 3.38 -3.80
N GLY A 142 -10.99 4.62 -3.90
CA GLY A 142 -11.58 5.62 -4.80
C GLY A 142 -13.05 5.91 -4.52
N GLY A 143 -13.47 5.88 -3.24
CA GLY A 143 -14.85 6.09 -2.82
C GLY A 143 -15.77 4.88 -3.05
N GLN A 144 -15.27 3.76 -3.58
CA GLN A 144 -16.07 2.58 -3.89
C GLN A 144 -15.69 1.39 -2.98
N LEU A 145 -16.71 0.71 -2.46
CA LEU A 145 -16.52 -0.52 -1.70
C LEU A 145 -16.22 -1.67 -2.66
N GLY A 146 -15.02 -2.19 -2.60
CA GLY A 146 -14.57 -3.36 -3.36
C GLY A 146 -14.40 -4.62 -2.52
N ASN A 147 -14.38 -5.77 -3.20
CA ASN A 147 -14.05 -7.07 -2.64
C ASN A 147 -12.66 -7.47 -3.14
N TYR A 148 -11.72 -7.64 -2.24
CA TYR A 148 -10.33 -7.94 -2.56
C TYR A 148 -9.90 -9.28 -1.96
N PRO A 149 -9.21 -10.15 -2.72
CA PRO A 149 -8.56 -11.34 -2.15
C PRO A 149 -7.63 -10.92 -1.00
N SER A 150 -7.61 -11.68 0.08
CA SER A 150 -6.79 -11.31 1.25
C SER A 150 -5.30 -11.24 0.95
N GLN A 151 -4.82 -11.98 -0.05
CA GLN A 151 -3.45 -11.92 -0.54
C GLN A 151 -3.08 -10.56 -1.16
N MET A 152 -4.05 -9.81 -1.70
CA MET A 152 -3.83 -8.45 -2.24
C MET A 152 -3.90 -7.37 -1.15
N CYS A 153 -4.27 -7.72 0.09
CA CYS A 153 -4.39 -6.78 1.19
C CYS A 153 -3.11 -6.73 2.00
N VAL A 154 -2.28 -5.73 1.73
CA VAL A 154 -0.97 -5.55 2.35
C VAL A 154 -1.04 -4.67 3.60
N ASN A 155 -0.03 -4.75 4.45
CA ASN A 155 0.09 -3.86 5.60
C ASN A 155 0.70 -2.50 5.21
N LEU A 156 0.56 -1.50 6.08
CA LEU A 156 1.08 -0.15 5.86
C LEU A 156 2.57 -0.14 5.50
N ARG A 157 3.36 -1.03 6.10
CA ARG A 157 4.80 -1.09 5.87
C ARG A 157 5.15 -1.51 4.44
N GLN A 158 4.51 -2.58 3.94
CA GLN A 158 4.69 -3.02 2.55
C GLN A 158 4.22 -1.93 1.58
N CYS A 159 3.05 -1.33 1.87
CA CYS A 159 2.51 -0.22 1.11
C CYS A 159 3.49 0.95 1.00
N LEU A 160 4.06 1.43 2.12
CA LEU A 160 5.00 2.55 2.14
C LEU A 160 6.30 2.22 1.39
N ILE A 161 6.84 1.02 1.57
CA ILE A 161 8.06 0.59 0.88
C ILE A 161 7.82 0.58 -0.63
N ALA A 162 6.75 -0.05 -1.10
CA ALA A 162 6.39 -0.09 -2.51
C ALA A 162 6.22 1.32 -3.11
N ALA A 163 5.48 2.19 -2.41
CA ALA A 163 5.24 3.57 -2.84
C ALA A 163 6.52 4.39 -2.96
N ILE A 164 7.47 4.21 -2.04
CA ILE A 164 8.73 4.96 -2.05
C ILE A 164 9.65 4.47 -3.17
N THR A 165 9.77 3.14 -3.36
CA THR A 165 10.53 2.60 -4.49
C THR A 165 9.99 3.17 -5.80
N PHE A 166 8.68 3.09 -6.01
CA PHE A 166 8.07 3.63 -7.21
C PHE A 166 8.30 5.15 -7.34
N ALA A 167 8.12 5.90 -6.27
CA ALA A 167 8.29 7.35 -6.31
C ALA A 167 9.73 7.79 -6.60
N GLU A 168 10.74 7.04 -6.20
CA GLU A 168 12.14 7.36 -6.42
C GLU A 168 12.65 6.90 -7.78
N SER A 169 12.31 5.67 -8.20
CA SER A 169 12.92 4.99 -9.37
C SER A 169 11.95 4.68 -10.51
N GLY A 170 10.64 4.68 -10.28
CA GLY A 170 9.65 4.21 -11.26
C GLY A 170 9.54 2.68 -11.33
N GLU A 171 10.20 1.97 -10.43
CA GLU A 171 10.26 0.52 -10.45
C GLU A 171 9.31 -0.08 -9.40
N LEU A 172 8.86 -1.31 -9.63
CA LEU A 172 8.19 -2.11 -8.62
C LEU A 172 9.24 -2.60 -7.61
N GLU A 173 8.92 -2.58 -6.30
CA GLU A 173 9.84 -3.05 -5.26
C GLU A 173 10.22 -4.54 -5.48
N PRO A 174 11.50 -4.85 -5.77
CA PRO A 174 11.90 -6.20 -6.17
C PRO A 174 11.91 -7.21 -5.01
N LEU A 175 11.83 -6.75 -3.75
CA LEU A 175 11.70 -7.62 -2.59
C LEU A 175 10.29 -8.16 -2.41
N PHE A 176 9.31 -7.63 -3.13
CA PHE A 176 7.92 -8.01 -3.04
C PHE A 176 7.48 -8.84 -4.25
N THR A 177 6.45 -9.62 -4.03
CA THR A 177 5.77 -10.35 -5.10
C THR A 177 4.68 -9.47 -5.69
N TRP A 178 4.68 -9.35 -6.99
CA TRP A 178 3.67 -8.65 -7.76
C TRP A 178 2.97 -9.65 -8.67
N GLU A 179 1.66 -9.59 -8.74
CA GLU A 179 0.83 -10.39 -9.64
C GLU A 179 0.38 -9.49 -10.79
N GLU A 180 0.65 -9.94 -12.01
CA GLU A 180 0.16 -9.27 -13.22
C GLU A 180 -1.30 -9.56 -13.42
N ASP A 181 -2.12 -8.54 -13.68
CA ASP A 181 -3.55 -8.70 -13.95
C ASP A 181 -3.76 -9.02 -15.44
N GLU A 182 -3.94 -10.30 -15.75
CA GLU A 182 -4.19 -10.79 -17.11
C GLU A 182 -5.60 -10.43 -17.63
N SER A 183 -6.49 -9.92 -16.79
CA SER A 183 -7.92 -9.72 -17.14
C SER A 183 -8.18 -8.58 -18.13
N LEU A 184 -7.21 -7.68 -18.34
CA LEU A 184 -7.33 -6.53 -19.24
C LEU A 184 -6.76 -6.77 -20.65
N VAL A 185 -6.14 -7.91 -20.89
CA VAL A 185 -5.49 -8.24 -22.18
C VAL A 185 -6.47 -8.79 -23.24
N THR A 186 -7.73 -9.03 -22.88
CA THR A 186 -8.78 -9.57 -23.77
C THR A 186 -9.99 -8.64 -23.88
N ALA A 187 -9.82 -7.53 -24.58
CA ALA A 187 -10.95 -6.73 -25.07
C ALA A 187 -10.69 -6.26 -26.49
#